data_d27188dba8d195880bdee9ebf76cd92b
#
_entry.id   d27188dba8d195880bdee9ebf76cd92b
#
_cell.length_a   1.000
_cell.length_b   1.000
_cell.length_c   1.000
_cell.angle_alpha   90.00
_cell.angle_beta   90.00
_cell.angle_gamma   90.00
#
_symmetry.space_group_name_H-M   'P 1'
#
loop_
_entity.id
_entity.type
_entity.pdbx_description
1 polymer ?
#
loop_
_entity_poly.entity_id
_entity_poly.type
_entity_poly.pdbx_seq_one_letter_code
_entity_poly.pdbx_strand_id
1 'polypeptide(L)'
;IYVINCDKLKSLPSTKNWTYATYFRFIIADYFYHKHEKILYLDADIACKGSIKELLDYQFSTNEIAAVVAERDVEWWQNRASVLTTPQLASGYFNAGFLLINIDEWNLNNISSKAIEMLRDPDWVSKITHLDQDVLNVLLNGKVKFISEKYNTRYSINYELKDKVDNPVNDDTVFIHYVGPTKPWHEWADYPVSRSFLIAKAASPWSKEDLLKPVNSNQYRYCAKHKFKQKHYMA
;
A
#
# COMPACT_ATOMS: atom_id res chain seq x y z
N ILE A 1 -2.65 3.88 20.68
CA ILE A 1 -1.37 3.62 20.00
C ILE A 1 -0.73 2.40 20.65
N TYR A 2 -0.31 1.44 19.83
CA TYR A 2 0.36 0.23 20.29
C TYR A 2 1.84 0.29 19.88
N VAL A 3 2.73 -0.14 20.78
CA VAL A 3 4.17 -0.27 20.51
C VAL A 3 4.48 -1.76 20.43
N ILE A 4 4.94 -2.20 19.26
CA ILE A 4 5.23 -3.61 18.98
C ILE A 4 6.73 -3.78 18.78
N ASN A 5 7.34 -4.81 19.43
CA ASN A 5 8.73 -5.16 19.18
C ASN A 5 8.88 -5.74 17.76
N CYS A 6 9.73 -5.10 16.97
CA CYS A 6 10.00 -5.47 15.58
C CYS A 6 11.44 -5.91 15.32
N ASP A 7 12.22 -6.26 16.36
CA ASP A 7 13.65 -6.58 16.22
C ASP A 7 13.89 -7.72 15.21
N LYS A 8 13.01 -8.71 15.17
CA LYS A 8 13.08 -9.82 14.21
C LYS A 8 12.97 -9.39 12.73
N LEU A 9 12.47 -8.19 12.45
CA LEU A 9 12.32 -7.65 11.09
C LEU A 9 13.53 -6.85 10.61
N LYS A 10 14.37 -6.36 11.53
CA LYS A 10 15.50 -5.47 11.21
C LYS A 10 16.57 -6.12 10.33
N SER A 11 16.68 -7.45 10.37
CA SER A 11 17.63 -8.24 9.58
C SER A 11 17.11 -8.61 8.18
N LEU A 12 15.86 -8.29 7.86
CA LEU A 12 15.26 -8.62 6.57
C LEU A 12 15.76 -7.67 5.46
N PRO A 13 15.70 -8.08 4.19
CA PRO A 13 16.12 -7.28 3.05
C PRO A 13 15.47 -5.89 3.05
N SER A 14 16.22 -4.87 2.73
CA SER A 14 15.71 -3.49 2.60
C SER A 14 16.36 -2.79 1.41
N THR A 15 15.71 -1.74 0.91
CA THR A 15 16.21 -0.92 -0.19
C THR A 15 16.17 0.56 0.20
N LYS A 16 16.64 1.45 -0.68
CA LYS A 16 16.48 2.90 -0.47
C LYS A 16 15.02 3.34 -0.34
N ASN A 17 14.11 2.62 -1.00
CA ASN A 17 12.70 2.99 -1.07
C ASN A 17 11.84 2.25 -0.05
N TRP A 18 12.25 1.05 0.38
CA TRP A 18 11.52 0.22 1.31
C TRP A 18 12.42 -0.20 2.46
N THR A 19 12.09 0.29 3.64
CA THR A 19 12.76 -0.07 4.90
C THR A 19 12.09 -1.30 5.51
N TYR A 20 12.65 -1.85 6.59
CA TYR A 20 12.03 -2.97 7.32
C TYR A 20 10.61 -2.67 7.82
N ALA A 21 10.19 -1.40 7.88
CA ALA A 21 8.83 -1.02 8.25
C ALA A 21 7.77 -1.59 7.28
N THR A 22 8.13 -1.88 6.03
CA THR A 22 7.25 -2.55 5.07
C THR A 22 6.80 -3.94 5.54
N TYR A 23 7.51 -4.56 6.48
CA TYR A 23 7.20 -5.88 7.03
C TYR A 23 6.32 -5.84 8.30
N PHE A 24 5.95 -4.66 8.79
CA PHE A 24 5.08 -4.56 9.97
C PHE A 24 3.74 -5.26 9.76
N ARG A 25 3.25 -5.29 8.52
CA ARG A 25 2.01 -6.00 8.15
C ARG A 25 2.08 -7.50 8.40
N PHE A 26 3.27 -8.11 8.48
CA PHE A 26 3.40 -9.54 8.77
C PHE A 26 3.13 -9.87 10.22
N ILE A 27 3.46 -8.98 11.15
CA ILE A 27 3.38 -9.26 12.58
C ILE A 27 2.14 -8.67 13.25
N ILE A 28 1.40 -7.82 12.56
CA ILE A 28 0.26 -7.12 13.15
C ILE A 28 -0.90 -8.09 13.44
N ALA A 29 -1.15 -9.05 12.57
CA ALA A 29 -2.18 -10.06 12.78
C ALA A 29 -1.88 -10.97 13.98
N ASP A 30 -0.61 -11.38 14.15
CA ASP A 30 -0.18 -12.16 15.32
C ASP A 30 -0.40 -11.37 16.62
N TYR A 31 -0.07 -10.06 16.60
CA TYR A 31 -0.23 -9.21 17.80
C TYR A 31 -1.69 -9.07 18.23
N PHE A 32 -2.62 -9.00 17.28
CA PHE A 32 -4.04 -8.86 17.55
C PHE A 32 -4.80 -10.20 17.62
N TYR A 33 -4.11 -11.31 17.48
CA TYR A 33 -4.69 -12.63 17.63
C TYR A 33 -5.39 -12.79 19.00
N HIS A 34 -6.55 -13.40 19.03
CA HIS A 34 -7.46 -13.50 20.18
C HIS A 34 -7.99 -12.16 20.74
N LYS A 35 -7.71 -11.03 20.09
CA LYS A 35 -8.22 -9.71 20.50
C LYS A 35 -9.25 -9.16 19.52
N HIS A 36 -9.09 -9.46 18.25
CA HIS A 36 -9.96 -9.02 17.17
C HIS A 36 -10.11 -10.12 16.13
N GLU A 37 -11.26 -10.15 15.45
CA GLU A 37 -11.52 -11.12 14.37
C GLU A 37 -10.88 -10.69 13.04
N LYS A 38 -10.84 -9.38 12.81
CA LYS A 38 -10.31 -8.80 11.55
C LYS A 38 -9.56 -7.50 11.79
N ILE A 39 -8.63 -7.20 10.88
CA ILE A 39 -7.85 -5.96 10.84
C ILE A 39 -7.89 -5.38 9.44
N LEU A 40 -8.10 -4.06 9.35
CA LEU A 40 -7.83 -3.29 8.15
C LEU A 40 -6.41 -2.73 8.23
N TYR A 41 -5.51 -3.25 7.39
CA TYR A 41 -4.19 -2.68 7.18
C TYR A 41 -4.21 -1.70 6.01
N LEU A 42 -3.63 -0.53 6.22
CA LEU A 42 -3.46 0.50 5.20
C LEU A 42 -2.02 1.03 5.23
N ASP A 43 -1.43 1.23 4.05
CA ASP A 43 -0.16 1.94 3.95
C ASP A 43 -0.31 3.40 4.40
N ALA A 44 0.78 4.00 4.92
CA ALA A 44 0.76 5.34 5.50
C ALA A 44 0.53 6.47 4.46
N ASP A 45 0.52 6.14 3.18
CA ASP A 45 0.25 7.05 2.06
C ASP A 45 -1.15 6.85 1.46
N ILE A 46 -2.08 6.34 2.26
CA ILE A 46 -3.50 6.20 1.92
C ILE A 46 -4.33 7.25 2.65
N ALA A 47 -5.22 7.93 1.93
CA ALA A 47 -6.22 8.81 2.51
C ALA A 47 -7.62 8.24 2.34
N CYS A 48 -8.42 8.27 3.42
CA CYS A 48 -9.83 7.90 3.39
C CYS A 48 -10.68 9.06 2.86
N LYS A 49 -11.48 8.80 1.82
CA LYS A 49 -12.39 9.76 1.19
C LYS A 49 -13.87 9.36 1.41
N GLY A 50 -14.13 8.06 1.46
CA GLY A 50 -15.50 7.51 1.51
C GLY A 50 -15.80 6.70 2.76
N SER A 51 -17.01 6.12 2.82
CA SER A 51 -17.43 5.28 3.93
C SER A 51 -16.77 3.91 3.91
N ILE A 52 -16.28 3.46 5.08
CA ILE A 52 -15.71 2.12 5.28
C ILE A 52 -16.74 1.11 5.80
N LYS A 53 -18.02 1.46 5.84
CA LYS A 53 -19.06 0.62 6.45
C LYS A 53 -19.11 -0.78 5.86
N GLU A 54 -19.05 -0.91 4.54
CA GLU A 54 -19.04 -2.21 3.87
C GLU A 54 -17.87 -3.11 4.29
N LEU A 55 -16.70 -2.52 4.62
CA LEU A 55 -15.54 -3.27 5.13
C LEU A 55 -15.75 -3.71 6.59
N LEU A 56 -16.42 -2.89 7.40
CA LEU A 56 -16.77 -3.26 8.78
C LEU A 56 -17.76 -4.42 8.80
N ASP A 57 -18.71 -4.42 7.87
CA ASP A 57 -19.75 -5.46 7.73
C ASP A 57 -19.26 -6.67 6.92
N TYR A 58 -18.06 -6.63 6.36
CA TYR A 58 -17.52 -7.71 5.51
C TYR A 58 -17.40 -9.03 6.28
N GLN A 59 -17.93 -10.11 5.69
CA GLN A 59 -17.85 -11.47 6.23
C GLN A 59 -16.93 -12.32 5.34
N PHE A 60 -15.92 -12.90 5.95
CA PHE A 60 -15.01 -13.79 5.25
C PHE A 60 -15.68 -15.13 4.96
N SER A 61 -15.41 -15.68 3.77
CA SER A 61 -15.74 -17.06 3.44
C SER A 61 -14.76 -18.02 4.12
N THR A 62 -15.10 -19.31 4.16
CA THR A 62 -14.24 -20.36 4.70
C THR A 62 -12.88 -20.37 3.99
N ASN A 63 -11.79 -20.41 4.74
CA ASN A 63 -10.38 -20.38 4.28
C ASN A 63 -9.95 -19.07 3.61
N GLU A 64 -10.75 -18.01 3.66
CA GLU A 64 -10.38 -16.70 3.13
C GLU A 64 -9.52 -15.95 4.15
N ILE A 65 -8.26 -15.71 3.79
CA ILE A 65 -7.28 -15.06 4.68
C ILE A 65 -7.38 -13.53 4.60
N ALA A 66 -7.66 -12.98 3.41
CA ALA A 66 -7.78 -11.55 3.25
C ALA A 66 -8.71 -11.16 2.09
N ALA A 67 -9.37 -9.99 2.23
CA ALA A 67 -9.93 -9.28 1.09
C ALA A 67 -8.91 -8.22 0.62
N VAL A 68 -8.67 -8.18 -0.68
CA VAL A 68 -7.57 -7.44 -1.32
C VAL A 68 -8.03 -6.73 -2.60
N VAL A 69 -7.22 -5.78 -3.07
CA VAL A 69 -7.49 -5.08 -4.33
C VAL A 69 -6.40 -5.39 -5.34
N ALA A 70 -6.80 -5.67 -6.56
CA ALA A 70 -5.90 -6.05 -7.65
C ALA A 70 -4.84 -4.98 -7.94
N GLU A 71 -3.61 -5.42 -8.20
CA GLU A 71 -2.51 -4.58 -8.69
C GLU A 71 -2.45 -4.65 -10.21
N ARG A 72 -2.52 -3.50 -10.90
CA ARG A 72 -2.38 -3.39 -12.36
C ARG A 72 -3.32 -4.31 -13.17
N ASP A 73 -2.78 -4.95 -14.22
CA ASP A 73 -3.51 -5.71 -15.23
C ASP A 73 -2.99 -7.15 -15.38
N VAL A 74 -3.68 -7.92 -16.20
CA VAL A 74 -3.39 -9.33 -16.44
C VAL A 74 -2.00 -9.57 -17.04
N GLU A 75 -1.53 -8.69 -17.93
CA GLU A 75 -0.19 -8.81 -18.55
C GLU A 75 0.89 -8.69 -17.47
N TRP A 76 0.71 -7.74 -16.56
CA TRP A 76 1.64 -7.58 -15.44
C TRP A 76 1.61 -8.77 -14.48
N TRP A 77 0.42 -9.35 -14.19
CA TRP A 77 0.29 -10.55 -13.35
C TRP A 77 0.99 -11.77 -13.97
N GLN A 78 0.86 -11.98 -15.28
CA GLN A 78 1.54 -13.03 -16.02
C GLN A 78 3.07 -12.88 -15.92
N ASN A 79 3.58 -11.68 -16.05
CA ASN A 79 5.00 -11.39 -15.85
C ASN A 79 5.43 -11.72 -14.43
N ARG A 80 4.68 -11.31 -13.41
CA ARG A 80 4.99 -11.63 -12.00
C ARG A 80 4.94 -13.14 -11.74
N ALA A 81 3.95 -13.83 -12.27
CA ALA A 81 3.82 -15.29 -12.17
C ALA A 81 5.06 -16.00 -12.71
N SER A 82 5.58 -15.53 -13.84
CA SER A 82 6.80 -16.06 -14.46
C SER A 82 8.03 -15.81 -13.60
N VAL A 83 8.25 -14.55 -13.19
CA VAL A 83 9.43 -14.15 -12.38
C VAL A 83 9.46 -14.88 -11.04
N LEU A 84 8.32 -14.99 -10.37
CA LEU A 84 8.19 -15.65 -9.07
C LEU A 84 8.06 -17.19 -9.18
N THR A 85 8.08 -17.71 -10.39
CA THR A 85 7.89 -19.16 -10.64
C THR A 85 6.62 -19.72 -9.96
N THR A 86 5.55 -18.91 -9.95
CA THR A 86 4.26 -19.22 -9.33
C THR A 86 3.15 -18.97 -10.35
N PRO A 87 2.85 -19.95 -11.26
CA PRO A 87 1.92 -19.76 -12.38
C PRO A 87 0.53 -19.29 -11.97
N GLN A 88 0.08 -19.65 -10.79
CA GLN A 88 -1.25 -19.29 -10.27
C GLN A 88 -1.44 -17.78 -10.12
N LEU A 89 -0.38 -17.01 -9.95
CA LEU A 89 -0.44 -15.54 -9.88
C LEU A 89 -0.89 -14.88 -11.18
N ALA A 90 -0.86 -15.59 -12.30
CA ALA A 90 -1.42 -15.12 -13.58
C ALA A 90 -2.93 -14.87 -13.51
N SER A 91 -3.63 -15.46 -12.53
CA SER A 91 -5.07 -15.27 -12.30
C SER A 91 -5.41 -14.10 -11.38
N GLY A 92 -4.41 -13.48 -10.76
CA GLY A 92 -4.58 -12.35 -9.87
C GLY A 92 -3.36 -12.08 -9.01
N TYR A 93 -3.02 -10.80 -8.92
CA TYR A 93 -1.97 -10.30 -8.05
C TYR A 93 -2.48 -9.00 -7.42
N PHE A 94 -2.31 -8.84 -6.11
CA PHE A 94 -2.87 -7.70 -5.37
C PHE A 94 -1.80 -6.72 -4.89
N ASN A 95 -2.23 -5.47 -4.66
CA ASN A 95 -1.42 -4.45 -4.01
C ASN A 95 -1.50 -4.64 -2.49
N ALA A 96 -0.35 -4.79 -1.83
CA ALA A 96 -0.27 -5.05 -0.40
C ALA A 96 -0.49 -3.81 0.48
N GLY A 97 -0.66 -2.62 -0.11
CA GLY A 97 -0.97 -1.40 0.64
C GLY A 97 -2.36 -1.37 1.28
N PHE A 98 -3.26 -2.23 0.81
CA PHE A 98 -4.58 -2.44 1.40
C PHE A 98 -4.80 -3.93 1.65
N LEU A 99 -5.09 -4.30 2.90
CA LEU A 99 -5.45 -5.67 3.28
C LEU A 99 -6.54 -5.62 4.36
N LEU A 100 -7.70 -6.20 4.09
CA LEU A 100 -8.63 -6.55 5.16
C LEU A 100 -8.34 -8.00 5.54
N ILE A 101 -7.78 -8.22 6.73
CA ILE A 101 -7.20 -9.50 7.16
C ILE A 101 -8.17 -10.24 8.09
N ASN A 102 -8.42 -11.52 7.81
CA ASN A 102 -8.99 -12.49 8.74
C ASN A 102 -7.87 -12.98 9.65
N ILE A 103 -7.90 -12.57 10.92
CA ILE A 103 -6.80 -12.82 11.86
C ILE A 103 -6.67 -14.32 12.18
N ASP A 104 -7.78 -15.03 12.32
CA ASP A 104 -7.75 -16.45 12.64
C ASP A 104 -7.16 -17.27 11.49
N GLU A 105 -7.60 -17.03 10.25
CA GLU A 105 -7.05 -17.73 9.07
C GLU A 105 -5.57 -17.35 8.81
N TRP A 106 -5.18 -16.11 9.07
CA TRP A 106 -3.78 -15.68 8.97
C TRP A 106 -2.88 -16.48 9.92
N ASN A 107 -3.30 -16.61 11.19
CA ASN A 107 -2.56 -17.33 12.21
C ASN A 107 -2.59 -18.86 11.98
N LEU A 108 -3.75 -19.41 11.65
CA LEU A 108 -3.90 -20.84 11.33
C LEU A 108 -2.96 -21.28 10.20
N ASN A 109 -2.76 -20.41 9.22
CA ASN A 109 -1.87 -20.67 8.09
C ASN A 109 -0.41 -20.26 8.36
N ASN A 110 -0.06 -19.74 9.54
CA ASN A 110 1.27 -19.29 9.93
C ASN A 110 1.90 -18.27 8.95
N ILE A 111 1.10 -17.33 8.43
CA ILE A 111 1.52 -16.42 7.35
C ILE A 111 2.73 -15.58 7.77
N SER A 112 2.74 -15.02 8.98
CA SER A 112 3.84 -14.20 9.49
C SER A 112 5.19 -14.93 9.48
N SER A 113 5.22 -16.16 9.99
CA SER A 113 6.44 -16.97 10.06
C SER A 113 6.92 -17.35 8.67
N LYS A 114 6.02 -17.82 7.81
CA LYS A 114 6.36 -18.19 6.41
C LYS A 114 6.89 -16.99 5.61
N ALA A 115 6.29 -15.79 5.79
CA ALA A 115 6.75 -14.58 5.13
C ALA A 115 8.19 -14.21 5.55
N ILE A 116 8.50 -14.31 6.84
CA ILE A 116 9.84 -14.04 7.36
C ILE A 116 10.84 -15.07 6.86
N GLU A 117 10.47 -16.35 6.80
CA GLU A 117 11.31 -17.43 6.27
C GLU A 117 11.64 -17.21 4.80
N MET A 118 10.63 -16.89 3.97
CA MET A 118 10.84 -16.57 2.55
C MET A 118 11.80 -15.40 2.34
N LEU A 119 11.72 -14.36 3.18
CA LEU A 119 12.61 -13.20 3.11
C LEU A 119 14.04 -13.47 3.62
N ARG A 120 14.27 -14.60 4.30
CA ARG A 120 15.60 -15.07 4.70
C ARG A 120 16.22 -16.04 3.70
N ASP A 121 15.42 -16.59 2.81
CA ASP A 121 15.87 -17.53 1.79
C ASP A 121 16.48 -16.76 0.59
N PRO A 122 17.79 -16.91 0.30
CA PRO A 122 18.45 -16.22 -0.81
C PRO A 122 17.82 -16.51 -2.17
N ASP A 123 17.26 -17.71 -2.38
CA ASP A 123 16.62 -18.09 -3.64
C ASP A 123 15.34 -17.28 -3.87
N TRP A 124 14.57 -17.04 -2.82
CA TRP A 124 13.41 -16.16 -2.89
C TRP A 124 13.81 -14.69 -3.03
N VAL A 125 14.76 -14.21 -2.22
CA VAL A 125 15.23 -12.82 -2.23
C VAL A 125 15.75 -12.42 -3.62
N SER A 126 16.36 -13.36 -4.36
CA SER A 126 16.84 -13.10 -5.73
C SER A 126 15.71 -12.83 -6.76
N LYS A 127 14.50 -13.31 -6.50
CA LYS A 127 13.34 -13.24 -7.41
C LYS A 127 12.38 -12.10 -7.06
N ILE A 128 12.27 -11.75 -5.78
CA ILE A 128 11.35 -10.72 -5.32
C ILE A 128 11.86 -9.32 -5.66
N THR A 129 10.99 -8.47 -6.17
CA THR A 129 11.29 -7.06 -6.49
C THR A 129 10.38 -6.09 -5.76
N HIS A 130 9.23 -6.57 -5.28
CA HIS A 130 8.25 -5.82 -4.50
C HIS A 130 8.15 -6.36 -3.05
N LEU A 131 9.27 -6.88 -2.54
CA LEU A 131 9.49 -7.31 -1.15
C LEU A 131 8.27 -8.04 -0.55
N ASP A 132 7.63 -7.40 0.43
CA ASP A 132 6.45 -7.91 1.15
C ASP A 132 5.25 -8.22 0.24
N GLN A 133 5.04 -7.43 -0.80
CA GLN A 133 3.93 -7.62 -1.74
C GLN A 133 4.09 -8.92 -2.53
N ASP A 134 5.28 -9.22 -3.05
CA ASP A 134 5.55 -10.49 -3.74
C ASP A 134 5.37 -11.68 -2.82
N VAL A 135 5.91 -11.59 -1.60
CA VAL A 135 5.80 -12.65 -0.58
C VAL A 135 4.34 -12.94 -0.24
N LEU A 136 3.55 -11.91 0.03
CA LEU A 136 2.14 -12.09 0.36
C LEU A 136 1.34 -12.66 -0.80
N ASN A 137 1.60 -12.21 -2.03
CA ASN A 137 0.90 -12.75 -3.20
C ASN A 137 1.17 -14.25 -3.41
N VAL A 138 2.41 -14.70 -3.13
CA VAL A 138 2.75 -16.13 -3.18
C VAL A 138 2.06 -16.91 -2.05
N LEU A 139 2.15 -16.44 -0.82
CA LEU A 139 1.63 -17.15 0.36
C LEU A 139 0.09 -17.19 0.42
N LEU A 140 -0.56 -16.12 -0.03
CA LEU A 140 -2.01 -15.98 0.03
C LEU A 140 -2.71 -16.41 -1.26
N ASN A 141 -1.97 -16.94 -2.23
CA ASN A 141 -2.54 -17.38 -3.50
C ASN A 141 -3.69 -18.38 -3.29
N GLY A 142 -4.82 -18.13 -3.97
CA GLY A 142 -6.02 -18.96 -3.83
C GLY A 142 -6.79 -18.81 -2.51
N LYS A 143 -6.33 -17.94 -1.60
CA LYS A 143 -6.93 -17.71 -0.27
C LYS A 143 -7.34 -16.26 -0.05
N VAL A 144 -7.45 -15.47 -1.11
CA VAL A 144 -7.87 -14.08 -1.04
C VAL A 144 -9.13 -13.84 -1.85
N LYS A 145 -9.93 -12.88 -1.42
CA LYS A 145 -11.04 -12.33 -2.20
C LYS A 145 -10.63 -11.00 -2.80
N PHE A 146 -10.65 -10.92 -4.12
CA PHE A 146 -10.53 -9.64 -4.80
C PHE A 146 -11.81 -8.83 -4.65
N ILE A 147 -11.69 -7.60 -4.16
CA ILE A 147 -12.79 -6.65 -3.98
C ILE A 147 -12.59 -5.43 -4.88
N SER A 148 -13.57 -4.52 -4.90
CA SER A 148 -13.57 -3.34 -5.76
C SER A 148 -12.34 -2.47 -5.57
N GLU A 149 -11.80 -1.93 -6.67
CA GLU A 149 -10.69 -0.99 -6.69
C GLU A 149 -10.97 0.33 -5.96
N LYS A 150 -12.25 0.66 -5.68
CA LYS A 150 -12.62 1.82 -4.84
C LYS A 150 -11.94 1.81 -3.46
N TYR A 151 -11.54 0.63 -2.96
CA TYR A 151 -10.86 0.46 -1.68
C TYR A 151 -9.33 0.58 -1.74
N ASN A 152 -8.76 0.73 -2.94
CA ASN A 152 -7.33 1.00 -3.10
C ASN A 152 -7.10 1.68 -4.46
N THR A 153 -7.77 2.81 -4.68
CA THR A 153 -7.64 3.60 -5.91
C THR A 153 -6.27 4.26 -5.93
N ARG A 154 -5.34 3.68 -6.71
CA ARG A 154 -3.95 4.15 -6.77
C ARG A 154 -3.83 5.34 -7.68
N TYR A 155 -3.15 6.37 -7.20
CA TYR A 155 -2.87 7.58 -7.97
C TYR A 155 -1.47 8.12 -7.68
N SER A 156 -0.71 8.38 -8.72
CA SER A 156 0.56 9.09 -8.60
C SER A 156 0.36 10.56 -8.91
N ILE A 157 0.67 11.43 -7.95
CA ILE A 157 0.60 12.89 -8.18
C ILE A 157 1.52 13.32 -9.35
N ASN A 158 2.57 12.54 -9.65
CA ASN A 158 3.41 12.82 -10.82
C ASN A 158 2.69 12.63 -12.16
N TYR A 159 1.51 12.01 -12.19
CA TYR A 159 0.68 11.95 -13.40
C TYR A 159 0.22 13.33 -13.82
N GLU A 160 0.04 14.26 -12.89
CA GLU A 160 -0.30 15.66 -13.15
C GLU A 160 0.75 16.40 -14.02
N LEU A 161 1.97 15.87 -14.12
CA LEU A 161 3.00 16.41 -15.00
C LEU A 161 2.78 16.04 -16.48
N LYS A 162 1.93 15.06 -16.77
CA LYS A 162 1.57 14.65 -18.14
C LYS A 162 0.54 15.62 -18.74
N ASP A 163 0.45 15.66 -20.07
CA ASP A 163 -0.53 16.50 -20.76
C ASP A 163 -1.95 15.95 -20.69
N LYS A 164 -2.09 14.63 -20.65
CA LYS A 164 -3.37 13.94 -20.44
C LYS A 164 -3.22 13.04 -19.22
N VAL A 165 -4.09 13.25 -18.26
CA VAL A 165 -4.15 12.47 -17.03
C VAL A 165 -5.47 11.76 -16.99
N ASP A 166 -5.41 10.44 -16.97
CA ASP A 166 -6.56 9.62 -16.60
C ASP A 166 -6.59 9.49 -15.08
N ASN A 167 -7.56 10.14 -14.45
CA ASN A 167 -7.68 10.14 -13.00
C ASN A 167 -8.75 9.13 -12.57
N PRO A 168 -8.36 7.96 -12.00
CA PRO A 168 -9.30 6.94 -11.55
C PRO A 168 -10.07 7.34 -10.28
N VAL A 169 -9.65 8.41 -9.60
CA VAL A 169 -10.31 8.87 -8.38
C VAL A 169 -11.63 9.55 -8.75
N ASN A 170 -12.74 8.98 -8.28
CA ASN A 170 -14.11 9.41 -8.54
C ASN A 170 -14.92 9.50 -7.24
N ASP A 171 -16.23 9.68 -7.33
CA ASP A 171 -17.09 9.85 -6.16
C ASP A 171 -17.26 8.57 -5.36
N ASP A 172 -17.15 7.40 -5.98
CA ASP A 172 -17.23 6.09 -5.32
C ASP A 172 -15.94 5.69 -4.62
N THR A 173 -14.81 6.39 -4.88
CA THR A 173 -13.52 6.09 -4.26
C THR A 173 -13.60 6.19 -2.74
N VAL A 174 -13.25 5.12 -2.04
CA VAL A 174 -13.19 5.06 -0.57
C VAL A 174 -11.79 5.41 -0.07
N PHE A 175 -10.76 4.80 -0.64
CA PHE A 175 -9.37 5.10 -0.30
C PHE A 175 -8.58 5.52 -1.55
N ILE A 176 -7.86 6.64 -1.41
CA ILE A 176 -6.88 7.08 -2.39
C ILE A 176 -5.50 6.66 -1.90
N HIS A 177 -4.82 5.83 -2.66
CA HIS A 177 -3.45 5.40 -2.37
C HIS A 177 -2.47 6.23 -3.22
N TYR A 178 -1.76 7.16 -2.60
CA TYR A 178 -0.84 8.07 -3.27
C TYR A 178 0.51 7.41 -3.55
N VAL A 179 0.55 6.60 -4.62
CA VAL A 179 1.78 5.90 -5.02
C VAL A 179 2.83 6.85 -5.62
N GLY A 180 4.10 6.44 -5.62
CA GLY A 180 5.19 7.20 -6.24
C GLY A 180 5.82 8.26 -5.34
N PRO A 181 6.80 9.04 -5.87
CA PRO A 181 7.69 9.86 -5.06
C PRO A 181 7.11 11.19 -4.59
N THR A 182 6.09 11.73 -5.28
CA THR A 182 5.38 12.93 -4.83
C THR A 182 4.16 12.51 -4.02
N LYS A 183 4.07 13.03 -2.79
CA LYS A 183 3.02 12.70 -1.83
C LYS A 183 2.15 13.91 -1.53
N PRO A 184 0.90 13.75 -1.08
CA PRO A 184 -0.03 14.86 -0.84
C PRO A 184 0.40 15.79 0.31
N TRP A 185 1.36 15.36 1.13
CA TRP A 185 1.96 16.20 2.19
C TRP A 185 3.17 17.02 1.74
N HIS A 186 3.56 16.95 0.45
CA HIS A 186 4.59 17.85 -0.10
C HIS A 186 3.98 19.17 -0.52
N GLU A 187 4.66 20.29 -0.26
CA GLU A 187 4.17 21.65 -0.59
C GLU A 187 3.95 21.87 -2.10
N TRP A 188 4.57 21.05 -2.94
CA TRP A 188 4.43 21.12 -4.41
C TRP A 188 3.33 20.20 -4.96
N ALA A 189 2.61 19.49 -4.08
CA ALA A 189 1.52 18.59 -4.45
C ALA A 189 0.15 19.27 -4.41
N ASP A 190 0.08 20.55 -4.77
CA ASP A 190 -1.15 21.34 -4.78
C ASP A 190 -2.00 21.01 -6.02
N TYR A 191 -2.79 19.94 -5.89
CA TYR A 191 -3.71 19.45 -6.91
C TYR A 191 -5.03 19.02 -6.27
N PRO A 192 -6.14 19.02 -7.04
CA PRO A 192 -7.45 18.61 -6.52
C PRO A 192 -7.45 17.24 -5.86
N VAL A 193 -6.65 16.29 -6.38
CA VAL A 193 -6.54 14.93 -5.82
C VAL A 193 -5.95 14.92 -4.39
N SER A 194 -5.11 15.88 -4.03
CA SER A 194 -4.53 16.01 -2.68
C SER A 194 -5.52 16.51 -1.63
N ARG A 195 -6.69 17.00 -2.05
CA ARG A 195 -7.69 17.64 -1.15
C ARG A 195 -8.16 16.69 -0.04
N SER A 196 -8.36 15.41 -0.36
CA SER A 196 -8.80 14.41 0.65
C SER A 196 -7.79 14.28 1.79
N PHE A 197 -6.49 14.25 1.48
CA PHE A 197 -5.44 14.27 2.50
C PHE A 197 -5.46 15.58 3.30
N LEU A 198 -5.58 16.73 2.65
CA LEU A 198 -5.58 18.04 3.34
C LEU A 198 -6.77 18.20 4.30
N ILE A 199 -7.94 17.69 3.93
CA ILE A 199 -9.12 17.66 4.81
C ILE A 199 -8.84 16.77 6.03
N ALA A 200 -8.32 15.56 5.83
CA ALA A 200 -7.99 14.65 6.91
C ALA A 200 -6.90 15.24 7.83
N LYS A 201 -5.86 15.88 7.26
CA LYS A 201 -4.81 16.57 8.01
C LYS A 201 -5.40 17.70 8.87
N ALA A 202 -6.27 18.52 8.31
CA ALA A 202 -6.91 19.64 9.03
C ALA A 202 -7.75 19.17 10.24
N ALA A 203 -8.33 17.96 10.17
CA ALA A 203 -9.10 17.35 11.25
C ALA A 203 -8.22 16.53 12.23
N SER A 204 -6.92 16.46 12.01
CA SER A 204 -6.00 15.64 12.80
C SER A 204 -5.23 16.46 13.85
N PRO A 205 -4.56 15.80 14.82
CA PRO A 205 -3.63 16.48 15.74
C PRO A 205 -2.49 17.23 15.05
N TRP A 206 -2.16 16.86 13.80
CA TRP A 206 -1.11 17.48 12.98
C TRP A 206 -1.62 18.63 12.09
N SER A 207 -2.80 19.17 12.39
CA SER A 207 -3.43 20.27 11.60
C SER A 207 -2.54 21.50 11.45
N LYS A 208 -1.71 21.79 12.46
CA LYS A 208 -0.80 22.95 12.50
C LYS A 208 0.59 22.69 11.88
N GLU A 209 0.91 21.45 11.56
CA GLU A 209 2.19 21.13 10.93
C GLU A 209 2.22 21.59 9.48
N ASP A 210 3.34 22.18 9.07
CA ASP A 210 3.55 22.60 7.69
C ASP A 210 3.64 21.40 6.74
N LEU A 211 3.34 21.63 5.47
CA LEU A 211 3.65 20.67 4.42
C LEU A 211 5.16 20.57 4.22
N LEU A 212 5.63 19.40 3.81
CA LEU A 212 7.05 19.13 3.69
C LEU A 212 7.66 19.86 2.49
N LYS A 213 8.76 20.59 2.74
CA LYS A 213 9.62 21.21 1.72
C LYS A 213 10.57 20.16 1.10
N PRO A 214 11.10 20.40 -0.12
CA PRO A 214 12.08 19.51 -0.72
C PRO A 214 13.39 19.53 0.08
N VAL A 215 13.94 18.34 0.38
CA VAL A 215 15.16 18.17 1.20
C VAL A 215 16.32 17.49 0.47
N ASN A 216 16.09 17.01 -0.77
CA ASN A 216 17.12 16.35 -1.58
C ASN A 216 16.93 16.66 -3.07
N SER A 217 17.97 16.42 -3.88
CA SER A 217 17.99 16.76 -5.30
C SER A 217 16.81 16.18 -6.10
N ASN A 218 16.36 14.99 -5.74
CA ASN A 218 15.21 14.36 -6.42
C ASN A 218 13.92 15.12 -6.11
N GLN A 219 13.71 15.48 -4.84
CA GLN A 219 12.54 16.25 -4.41
C GLN A 219 12.57 17.68 -4.99
N TYR A 220 13.73 18.35 -5.03
CA TYR A 220 13.87 19.65 -5.70
C TYR A 220 13.51 19.55 -7.18
N ARG A 221 13.95 18.50 -7.88
CA ARG A 221 13.60 18.27 -9.29
C ARG A 221 12.09 18.11 -9.48
N TYR A 222 11.40 17.33 -8.64
CA TYR A 222 9.94 17.18 -8.71
C TYR A 222 9.23 18.48 -8.32
N CYS A 223 9.67 19.15 -7.27
CA CYS A 223 9.13 20.45 -6.86
C CYS A 223 9.16 21.45 -8.02
N ALA A 224 10.32 21.63 -8.67
CA ALA A 224 10.46 22.53 -9.80
C ALA A 224 9.49 22.18 -10.95
N LYS A 225 9.38 20.89 -11.31
CA LYS A 225 8.46 20.45 -12.38
C LYS A 225 6.99 20.74 -12.04
N HIS A 226 6.56 20.43 -10.82
CA HIS A 226 5.19 20.68 -10.39
C HIS A 226 4.87 22.16 -10.28
N LYS A 227 5.76 22.97 -9.69
CA LYS A 227 5.60 24.42 -9.61
C LYS A 227 5.51 25.05 -11.02
N PHE A 228 6.34 24.59 -11.95
CA PHE A 228 6.27 25.02 -13.36
C PHE A 228 4.92 24.66 -13.99
N LYS A 229 4.44 23.42 -13.82
CA LYS A 229 3.12 22.99 -14.35
C LYS A 229 1.96 23.78 -13.74
N GLN A 230 2.03 24.11 -12.46
CA GLN A 230 1.04 24.94 -11.74
C GLN A 230 1.17 26.44 -12.08
N LYS A 231 2.11 26.84 -12.93
CA LYS A 231 2.40 28.26 -13.27
C LYS A 231 2.84 29.10 -12.06
N HIS A 232 3.33 28.50 -11.01
CA HIS A 232 3.98 29.22 -9.91
C HIS A 232 5.44 29.51 -10.28
N TYR A 233 5.62 30.47 -11.22
CA TYR A 233 6.93 30.99 -11.58
C TYR A 233 7.44 31.85 -10.42
N MET A 234 8.59 31.48 -9.86
CA MET A 234 9.28 32.26 -8.81
C MET A 234 8.65 32.15 -7.41
N ALA A 235 8.90 31.07 -6.73
CA ALA A 235 8.92 31.01 -5.27
C ALA A 235 10.25 30.42 -4.82
#